data_b154df886c29e50159f4f35da3904202
#
_entry.id   b154df886c29e50159f4f35da3904202
#
_cell.length_a   1.000
_cell.length_b   1.000
_cell.length_c   1.000
_cell.angle_alpha   90.00
_cell.angle_beta   90.00
_cell.angle_gamma   90.00
#
_symmetry.space_group_name_H-M   'P 1'
#
loop_
_entity.id
_entity.type
_entity.pdbx_description
1 polymer ?
#
loop_
_entity_poly.entity_id
_entity_poly.type
_entity_poly.pdbx_seq_one_letter_code
_entity_poly.pdbx_strand_id
1 'polypeptide(L)'
;LFSADAFGKFGNLADCGFYDDEDKDWETEGARYYFNICGKYGVQVQMLLKKAASLDIKTICPLHGPVIRKNPARFVGLYNRWSLYSPSEDGVLVAHASIHGGTAAAAEKFAEMVGEGARLVDLTTADPSDAVSLAFRYGKIVLAAASYDAGLFPPMYEFLHHLQDKNWQKRTVGIIENGSWGPTAARVMKEMLGGMKEITLVEPVVTIKSRMKPADIPAMQALAEAIKSN
;
A
#
# COMPACT_ATOMS: atom_id res chain seq x y z
N LEU A 1 -0.76 -28.56 9.31
CA LEU A 1 -0.90 -28.10 7.94
C LEU A 1 0.48 -27.70 7.43
N PHE A 2 1.00 -28.36 6.42
CA PHE A 2 2.15 -27.89 5.64
C PHE A 2 1.60 -27.00 4.54
N SER A 3 1.88 -25.70 4.61
CA SER A 3 1.15 -24.67 3.88
C SER A 3 1.92 -24.07 2.68
N ALA A 4 3.08 -24.61 2.35
CA ALA A 4 3.99 -24.05 1.35
C ALA A 4 4.27 -22.55 1.66
N ASP A 5 4.10 -21.65 0.68
CA ASP A 5 4.30 -20.22 0.89
C ASP A 5 3.20 -19.54 1.72
N ALA A 6 2.03 -20.15 1.85
CA ALA A 6 0.96 -19.57 2.66
C ALA A 6 1.36 -19.54 4.15
N PHE A 7 1.00 -18.45 4.83
CA PHE A 7 1.33 -18.17 6.22
C PHE A 7 2.83 -17.91 6.49
N GLY A 8 3.61 -17.65 5.44
CA GLY A 8 5.00 -17.24 5.55
C GLY A 8 5.17 -15.79 6.01
N LYS A 9 6.39 -15.45 6.40
CA LYS A 9 6.83 -14.09 6.68
C LYS A 9 8.27 -13.88 6.23
N PHE A 10 8.65 -12.62 6.06
CA PHE A 10 10.07 -12.25 5.91
C PHE A 10 10.81 -12.31 7.25
N GLY A 11 12.13 -12.37 7.17
CA GLY A 11 13.02 -12.47 8.32
C GLY A 11 13.61 -13.86 8.48
N ASN A 12 14.67 -13.92 9.28
CA ASN A 12 15.40 -15.17 9.54
C ASN A 12 14.99 -15.72 10.92
N LEU A 13 14.96 -17.05 11.06
CA LEU A 13 14.53 -17.72 12.29
C LEU A 13 15.46 -17.43 13.48
N ALA A 14 16.70 -17.03 13.25
CA ALA A 14 17.61 -16.64 14.34
C ALA A 14 17.15 -15.33 15.01
N ASP A 15 16.45 -14.46 14.28
CA ASP A 15 15.98 -13.17 14.79
C ASP A 15 14.54 -13.24 15.32
N CYS A 16 13.66 -14.01 14.66
CA CYS A 16 12.23 -14.07 14.99
C CYS A 16 11.82 -15.31 15.82
N GLY A 17 12.75 -16.25 16.06
CA GLY A 17 12.45 -17.50 16.74
C GLY A 17 11.88 -18.58 15.84
N PHE A 18 11.83 -19.80 16.35
CA PHE A 18 11.34 -20.96 15.61
C PHE A 18 9.81 -21.10 15.65
N TYR A 19 9.15 -20.49 16.63
CA TYR A 19 7.72 -20.53 16.82
C TYR A 19 7.09 -19.15 16.86
N ASP A 20 5.82 -19.05 16.46
CA ASP A 20 5.04 -17.80 16.39
C ASP A 20 4.90 -17.07 17.75
N ASP A 21 4.98 -17.77 18.85
CA ASP A 21 4.93 -17.21 20.20
C ASP A 21 6.26 -16.60 20.68
N GLU A 22 7.33 -16.79 19.95
CA GLU A 22 8.65 -16.17 20.16
C GLU A 22 8.81 -14.88 19.34
N ASP A 23 8.02 -14.74 18.26
CA ASP A 23 8.07 -13.61 17.33
C ASP A 23 7.20 -12.43 17.81
N LYS A 24 7.81 -11.28 18.00
CA LYS A 24 7.13 -10.07 18.50
C LYS A 24 6.40 -9.27 17.41
N ASP A 25 6.80 -9.41 16.15
CA ASP A 25 6.30 -8.60 15.03
C ASP A 25 5.92 -9.43 13.80
N TRP A 26 5.29 -10.59 14.04
CA TRP A 26 4.89 -11.46 12.95
C TRP A 26 3.94 -10.75 11.96
N GLU A 27 3.02 -9.94 12.46
CA GLU A 27 1.94 -9.38 11.62
C GLU A 27 2.47 -8.40 10.59
N THR A 28 3.41 -7.52 10.95
CA THR A 28 4.02 -6.56 10.03
C THR A 28 4.79 -7.28 8.91
N GLU A 29 5.68 -8.18 9.27
CA GLU A 29 6.50 -8.92 8.32
C GLU A 29 5.71 -9.98 7.54
N GLY A 30 4.69 -10.56 8.16
CA GLY A 30 3.74 -11.46 7.51
C GLY A 30 2.86 -10.73 6.49
N ALA A 31 2.40 -9.52 6.78
CA ALA A 31 1.67 -8.67 5.84
C ALA A 31 2.57 -8.27 4.67
N ARG A 32 3.80 -7.83 4.95
CA ARG A 32 4.78 -7.48 3.92
C ARG A 32 5.07 -8.67 3.01
N TYR A 33 5.28 -9.85 3.57
CA TYR A 33 5.45 -11.08 2.81
C TYR A 33 4.21 -11.39 1.97
N TYR A 34 3.02 -11.40 2.59
CA TYR A 34 1.78 -11.73 1.90
C TYR A 34 1.54 -10.84 0.68
N PHE A 35 1.58 -9.51 0.84
CA PHE A 35 1.27 -8.59 -0.25
C PHE A 35 2.30 -8.63 -1.37
N ASN A 36 3.55 -8.95 -1.09
CA ASN A 36 4.58 -9.07 -2.11
C ASN A 36 4.62 -10.43 -2.82
N ILE A 37 4.27 -11.53 -2.14
CA ILE A 37 4.36 -12.89 -2.66
C ILE A 37 2.98 -13.45 -3.04
N CYS A 38 2.00 -13.33 -2.15
CA CYS A 38 0.67 -13.92 -2.29
C CYS A 38 -0.40 -12.93 -2.79
N GLY A 39 -0.17 -11.63 -2.73
CA GLY A 39 -1.18 -10.57 -2.92
C GLY A 39 -2.01 -10.68 -4.19
N LYS A 40 -1.39 -11.10 -5.31
CA LYS A 40 -2.06 -11.37 -6.58
C LYS A 40 -3.14 -12.47 -6.49
N TYR A 41 -2.98 -13.40 -5.58
CA TYR A 41 -3.71 -14.68 -5.54
C TYR A 41 -4.84 -14.71 -4.50
N GLY A 42 -5.50 -13.58 -4.23
CA GLY A 42 -6.56 -13.50 -3.23
C GLY A 42 -7.68 -14.54 -3.39
N VAL A 43 -8.11 -14.81 -4.63
CA VAL A 43 -9.13 -15.83 -4.93
C VAL A 43 -8.65 -17.23 -4.54
N GLN A 44 -7.40 -17.58 -4.86
CA GLN A 44 -6.82 -18.87 -4.54
C GLN A 44 -6.67 -19.05 -3.01
N VAL A 45 -6.29 -17.96 -2.32
CA VAL A 45 -6.23 -17.97 -0.84
C VAL A 45 -7.61 -18.19 -0.25
N GLN A 46 -8.65 -17.52 -0.74
CA GLN A 46 -10.04 -17.77 -0.30
C GLN A 46 -10.48 -19.23 -0.53
N MET A 47 -10.11 -19.83 -1.66
CA MET A 47 -10.37 -21.24 -1.92
C MET A 47 -9.64 -22.17 -0.95
N LEU A 48 -8.38 -21.85 -0.62
CA LEU A 48 -7.59 -22.58 0.38
C LEU A 48 -8.25 -22.50 1.75
N LEU A 49 -8.60 -21.30 2.20
CA LEU A 49 -9.25 -21.07 3.51
C LEU A 49 -10.57 -21.81 3.62
N LYS A 50 -11.39 -21.83 2.55
CA LYS A 50 -12.65 -22.58 2.50
C LYS A 50 -12.43 -24.09 2.65
N LYS A 51 -11.41 -24.66 1.99
CA LYS A 51 -11.04 -26.07 2.14
C LYS A 51 -10.52 -26.38 3.54
N ALA A 52 -9.73 -25.49 4.11
CA ALA A 52 -9.14 -25.64 5.43
C ALA A 52 -10.17 -25.53 6.57
N ALA A 53 -11.32 -24.88 6.34
CA ALA A 53 -12.33 -24.61 7.37
C ALA A 53 -12.93 -25.88 7.99
N SER A 54 -12.91 -27.03 7.30
CA SER A 54 -13.37 -28.31 7.81
C SER A 54 -12.32 -29.11 8.57
N LEU A 55 -11.07 -28.61 8.65
CA LEU A 55 -9.94 -29.29 9.26
C LEU A 55 -9.66 -28.72 10.66
N ASP A 56 -9.41 -29.60 11.61
CA ASP A 56 -8.92 -29.21 12.94
C ASP A 56 -7.41 -28.95 12.92
N ILE A 57 -7.03 -27.75 12.46
CA ILE A 57 -5.64 -27.36 12.29
C ILE A 57 -5.06 -26.86 13.63
N LYS A 58 -4.18 -27.66 14.23
CA LYS A 58 -3.48 -27.31 15.47
C LYS A 58 -2.16 -26.58 15.23
N THR A 59 -1.53 -26.84 14.07
CA THR A 59 -0.20 -26.30 13.75
C THR A 59 -0.13 -26.02 12.26
N ILE A 60 0.48 -24.88 11.88
CA ILE A 60 0.78 -24.52 10.50
C ILE A 60 2.30 -24.44 10.36
N CYS A 61 2.84 -25.14 9.36
CA CYS A 61 4.26 -25.21 9.06
C CYS A 61 4.49 -24.59 7.68
N PRO A 62 4.76 -23.27 7.59
CA PRO A 62 5.07 -22.61 6.32
C PRO A 62 6.52 -22.95 5.88
N LEU A 63 6.85 -22.70 4.62
CA LEU A 63 8.22 -22.81 4.11
C LEU A 63 9.11 -21.66 4.57
N HIS A 64 8.52 -20.50 4.89
CA HIS A 64 9.22 -19.28 5.28
C HIS A 64 8.65 -18.74 6.59
N GLY A 65 9.53 -18.45 7.55
CA GLY A 65 9.15 -17.95 8.89
C GLY A 65 8.88 -19.05 9.92
N PRO A 66 8.38 -18.69 11.11
CA PRO A 66 8.23 -19.60 12.23
C PRO A 66 7.04 -20.55 12.07
N VAL A 67 7.11 -21.68 12.76
CA VAL A 67 5.97 -22.62 12.91
C VAL A 67 4.89 -21.96 13.77
N ILE A 68 3.66 -21.94 13.27
CA ILE A 68 2.50 -21.37 13.95
C ILE A 68 1.80 -22.47 14.76
N ARG A 69 1.83 -22.34 16.09
CA ARG A 69 1.27 -23.33 17.03
C ARG A 69 0.33 -22.75 18.08
N LYS A 70 0.50 -21.47 18.45
CA LYS A 70 -0.21 -20.90 19.59
C LYS A 70 -1.64 -20.50 19.25
N ASN A 71 -1.85 -19.84 18.13
CA ASN A 71 -3.18 -19.39 17.71
C ASN A 71 -3.33 -19.41 16.18
N PRO A 72 -3.41 -20.57 15.52
CA PRO A 72 -3.56 -20.65 14.07
C PRO A 72 -4.77 -19.89 13.53
N ALA A 73 -5.85 -19.77 14.30
CA ALA A 73 -7.06 -19.06 13.91
C ALA A 73 -6.81 -17.56 13.66
N ARG A 74 -5.90 -16.90 14.42
CA ARG A 74 -5.49 -15.51 14.20
C ARG A 74 -4.92 -15.35 12.80
N PHE A 75 -4.00 -16.20 12.40
CA PHE A 75 -3.31 -16.13 11.11
C PHE A 75 -4.26 -16.42 9.94
N VAL A 76 -5.18 -17.35 10.11
CA VAL A 76 -6.29 -17.61 9.17
C VAL A 76 -7.15 -16.35 9.01
N GLY A 77 -7.46 -15.66 10.10
CA GLY A 77 -8.18 -14.38 10.09
C GLY A 77 -7.46 -13.26 9.31
N LEU A 78 -6.13 -13.13 9.50
CA LEU A 78 -5.30 -12.18 8.75
C LEU A 78 -5.31 -12.49 7.25
N TYR A 79 -5.07 -13.75 6.88
CA TYR A 79 -5.10 -14.18 5.49
C TYR A 79 -6.47 -13.98 4.83
N ASN A 80 -7.56 -14.21 5.58
CA ASN A 80 -8.91 -13.90 5.10
C ASN A 80 -9.07 -12.41 4.79
N ARG A 81 -8.67 -11.52 5.69
CA ARG A 81 -8.71 -10.06 5.49
C ARG A 81 -7.89 -9.64 4.28
N TRP A 82 -6.62 -10.07 4.21
CA TRP A 82 -5.69 -9.67 3.16
C TRP A 82 -6.13 -10.16 1.78
N SER A 83 -6.63 -11.39 1.67
CA SER A 83 -7.09 -11.98 0.42
C SER A 83 -8.41 -11.40 -0.11
N LEU A 84 -9.18 -10.73 0.74
CA LEU A 84 -10.35 -9.94 0.38
C LEU A 84 -9.98 -8.50 0.00
N TYR A 85 -8.68 -8.15 0.07
CA TYR A 85 -8.17 -6.80 -0.16
C TYR A 85 -8.75 -5.76 0.81
N SER A 86 -9.15 -6.18 2.00
CA SER A 86 -9.71 -5.31 3.03
C SER A 86 -8.59 -4.54 3.75
N PRO A 87 -8.68 -3.22 3.86
CA PRO A 87 -7.71 -2.42 4.60
C PRO A 87 -7.64 -2.83 6.08
N SER A 88 -6.49 -2.63 6.70
CA SER A 88 -6.25 -2.87 8.13
C SER A 88 -5.88 -1.63 8.91
N GLU A 89 -5.52 -0.55 8.22
CA GLU A 89 -5.12 0.72 8.82
C GLU A 89 -6.16 1.80 8.51
N ASP A 90 -6.46 2.58 9.52
CA ASP A 90 -7.24 3.80 9.39
C ASP A 90 -6.36 4.96 8.92
N GLY A 91 -6.99 5.98 8.31
CA GLY A 91 -6.30 7.18 7.86
C GLY A 91 -5.95 7.19 6.38
N VAL A 92 -4.94 7.97 6.02
CA VAL A 92 -4.55 8.23 4.62
C VAL A 92 -3.04 7.99 4.43
N LEU A 93 -2.68 7.11 3.52
CA LEU A 93 -1.30 6.98 3.05
C LEU A 93 -1.01 8.08 2.03
N VAL A 94 0.05 8.86 2.27
CA VAL A 94 0.56 9.85 1.32
C VAL A 94 1.88 9.34 0.75
N ALA A 95 1.82 8.74 -0.44
CA ALA A 95 2.99 8.22 -1.14
C ALA A 95 3.53 9.28 -2.12
N HIS A 96 4.79 9.66 -1.99
CA HIS A 96 5.35 10.67 -2.86
C HIS A 96 6.67 10.25 -3.52
N ALA A 97 6.93 10.84 -4.70
CA ALA A 97 8.19 10.73 -5.41
C ALA A 97 8.62 12.12 -5.91
N SER A 98 9.69 12.66 -5.34
CA SER A 98 10.15 14.02 -5.58
C SER A 98 11.56 14.04 -6.16
N ILE A 99 11.80 14.85 -7.22
CA ILE A 99 13.12 15.00 -7.85
C ILE A 99 13.96 16.02 -7.07
N HIS A 100 13.39 17.19 -6.78
CA HIS A 100 14.09 18.34 -6.21
C HIS A 100 13.45 18.86 -4.91
N GLY A 101 12.68 18.04 -4.20
CA GLY A 101 12.04 18.41 -2.94
C GLY A 101 10.70 19.14 -3.05
N GLY A 102 10.36 19.73 -4.21
CA GLY A 102 9.10 20.49 -4.34
C GLY A 102 7.84 19.65 -4.17
N THR A 103 7.82 18.42 -4.68
CA THR A 103 6.72 17.47 -4.50
C THR A 103 6.71 16.92 -3.08
N ALA A 104 7.88 16.66 -2.49
CA ALA A 104 7.98 16.20 -1.10
C ALA A 104 7.39 17.23 -0.13
N ALA A 105 7.79 18.50 -0.23
CA ALA A 105 7.25 19.58 0.59
C ALA A 105 5.72 19.74 0.44
N ALA A 106 5.18 19.51 -0.76
CA ALA A 106 3.73 19.53 -0.98
C ALA A 106 3.04 18.32 -0.33
N ALA A 107 3.65 17.12 -0.41
CA ALA A 107 3.13 15.92 0.24
C ALA A 107 3.15 16.03 1.77
N GLU A 108 4.23 16.59 2.34
CA GLU A 108 4.32 16.89 3.78
C GLU A 108 3.22 17.85 4.21
N LYS A 109 3.05 18.95 3.46
CA LYS A 109 1.99 19.94 3.75
C LYS A 109 0.59 19.34 3.60
N PHE A 110 0.39 18.46 2.65
CA PHE A 110 -0.86 17.72 2.51
C PHE A 110 -1.11 16.77 3.69
N ALA A 111 -0.09 16.05 4.14
CA ALA A 111 -0.20 15.20 5.33
C ALA A 111 -0.56 15.99 6.59
N GLU A 112 -0.02 17.21 6.77
CA GLU A 112 -0.44 18.13 7.84
C GLU A 112 -1.93 18.51 7.73
N MET A 113 -2.45 18.73 6.51
CA MET A 113 -3.87 19.07 6.29
C MET A 113 -4.79 17.86 6.54
N VAL A 114 -4.34 16.65 6.26
CA VAL A 114 -5.05 15.42 6.63
C VAL A 114 -5.09 15.30 8.14
N GLY A 115 -3.99 15.60 8.83
CA GLY A 115 -3.86 15.56 10.27
C GLY A 115 -3.55 14.17 10.83
N GLU A 116 -4.10 13.89 12.01
CA GLU A 116 -3.90 12.60 12.68
C GLU A 116 -4.36 11.43 11.79
N GLY A 117 -3.51 10.41 11.67
CA GLY A 117 -3.74 9.26 10.79
C GLY A 117 -3.13 9.40 9.39
N ALA A 118 -2.48 10.54 9.06
CA ALA A 118 -1.68 10.63 7.84
C ALA A 118 -0.37 9.85 7.98
N ARG A 119 -0.09 8.97 7.02
CA ARG A 119 1.18 8.24 6.91
C ARG A 119 1.90 8.67 5.65
N LEU A 120 3.04 9.34 5.80
CA LEU A 120 3.87 9.76 4.68
C LEU A 120 4.90 8.67 4.33
N VAL A 121 5.10 8.42 3.03
CA VAL A 121 6.14 7.54 2.51
C VAL A 121 6.84 8.16 1.30
N ASP A 122 8.16 8.24 1.34
CA ASP A 122 9.00 8.69 0.24
C ASP A 122 9.44 7.47 -0.59
N LEU A 123 8.87 7.32 -1.78
CA LEU A 123 9.16 6.22 -2.70
C LEU A 123 10.57 6.28 -3.31
N THR A 124 11.30 7.38 -3.13
CA THR A 124 12.68 7.49 -3.60
C THR A 124 13.69 6.85 -2.65
N THR A 125 13.29 6.61 -1.41
CA THR A 125 14.16 6.08 -0.34
C THR A 125 13.59 4.88 0.40
N ALA A 126 12.27 4.69 0.38
CA ALA A 126 11.61 3.56 1.03
C ALA A 126 11.95 2.24 0.35
N ASP A 127 11.98 1.16 1.13
CA ASP A 127 12.01 -0.18 0.57
C ASP A 127 10.72 -0.42 -0.24
N PRO A 128 10.81 -0.85 -1.51
CA PRO A 128 9.64 -1.06 -2.35
C PRO A 128 8.63 -2.05 -1.76
N SER A 129 9.09 -3.09 -1.05
CA SER A 129 8.21 -4.08 -0.42
C SER A 129 7.41 -3.50 0.74
N ASP A 130 7.99 -2.56 1.50
CA ASP A 130 7.30 -1.84 2.56
C ASP A 130 6.26 -0.88 1.99
N ALA A 131 6.60 -0.13 0.95
CA ALA A 131 5.68 0.78 0.27
C ALA A 131 4.46 0.03 -0.30
N VAL A 132 4.66 -1.12 -0.94
CA VAL A 132 3.60 -2.01 -1.42
C VAL A 132 2.73 -2.49 -0.26
N SER A 133 3.34 -2.99 0.83
CA SER A 133 2.60 -3.45 2.01
C SER A 133 1.72 -2.34 2.59
N LEU A 134 2.24 -1.13 2.73
CA LEU A 134 1.47 0.03 3.19
C LEU A 134 0.29 0.32 2.27
N ALA A 135 0.47 0.30 0.94
CA ALA A 135 -0.61 0.54 -0.01
C ALA A 135 -1.78 -0.45 0.12
N PHE A 136 -1.48 -1.71 0.47
CA PHE A 136 -2.52 -2.71 0.72
C PHE A 136 -3.21 -2.52 2.07
N ARG A 137 -2.50 -1.99 3.06
CA ARG A 137 -3.02 -1.81 4.42
C ARG A 137 -3.94 -0.59 4.56
N TYR A 138 -3.71 0.48 3.79
CA TYR A 138 -4.54 1.68 3.80
C TYR A 138 -5.67 1.62 2.77
N GLY A 139 -6.86 2.07 3.16
CA GLY A 139 -8.02 2.18 2.27
C GLY A 139 -7.99 3.43 1.40
N LYS A 140 -7.31 4.48 1.86
CA LYS A 140 -7.24 5.80 1.25
C LYS A 140 -5.80 6.18 0.98
N ILE A 141 -5.48 6.58 -0.25
CA ILE A 141 -4.11 6.87 -0.66
C ILE A 141 -4.07 8.15 -1.47
N VAL A 142 -3.08 8.99 -1.22
CA VAL A 142 -2.74 10.13 -2.08
C VAL A 142 -1.38 9.88 -2.72
N LEU A 143 -1.36 9.96 -4.05
CA LEU A 143 -0.18 9.81 -4.87
C LEU A 143 0.34 11.19 -5.27
N ALA A 144 1.54 11.55 -4.83
CA ALA A 144 2.16 12.84 -5.14
C ALA A 144 3.44 12.62 -5.95
N ALA A 145 3.46 13.02 -7.23
CA ALA A 145 4.60 12.75 -8.09
C ALA A 145 4.95 13.89 -9.03
N ALA A 146 6.23 13.97 -9.36
CA ALA A 146 6.74 14.85 -10.38
C ALA A 146 6.56 14.28 -11.78
N SER A 147 6.32 15.15 -12.76
CA SER A 147 6.46 14.83 -14.18
C SER A 147 7.92 14.67 -14.55
N TYR A 148 8.24 13.66 -15.34
CA TYR A 148 9.58 13.34 -15.78
C TYR A 148 9.53 12.78 -17.21
N ASP A 149 10.35 13.28 -18.11
CA ASP A 149 10.42 12.86 -19.53
C ASP A 149 9.04 12.79 -20.22
N ALA A 150 8.21 13.82 -20.03
CA ALA A 150 6.83 13.90 -20.48
C ALA A 150 5.93 12.72 -19.97
N GLY A 151 6.35 12.05 -18.93
CA GLY A 151 5.69 10.94 -18.27
C GLY A 151 5.58 11.12 -16.75
N LEU A 152 5.83 10.04 -16.04
CA LEU A 152 5.79 9.96 -14.58
C LEU A 152 7.18 9.65 -14.02
N PHE A 153 7.55 10.28 -12.91
CA PHE A 153 8.83 10.02 -12.25
C PHE A 153 8.98 8.54 -11.86
N PRO A 154 10.11 7.87 -12.23
CA PRO A 154 10.27 6.43 -12.16
C PRO A 154 9.89 5.78 -10.82
N PRO A 155 10.24 6.29 -9.62
CA PRO A 155 9.85 5.61 -8.39
C PRO A 155 8.34 5.49 -8.20
N MET A 156 7.54 6.48 -8.65
CA MET A 156 6.09 6.38 -8.63
C MET A 156 5.56 5.42 -9.70
N TYR A 157 6.18 5.42 -10.89
CA TYR A 157 5.81 4.48 -11.96
C TYR A 157 6.02 3.04 -11.51
N GLU A 158 7.20 2.71 -10.97
CA GLU A 158 7.54 1.39 -10.45
C GLU A 158 6.58 0.97 -9.32
N PHE A 159 6.29 1.88 -8.39
CA PHE A 159 5.34 1.61 -7.31
C PHE A 159 3.96 1.22 -7.85
N LEU A 160 3.40 2.00 -8.78
CA LEU A 160 2.10 1.70 -9.39
C LEU A 160 2.13 0.42 -10.22
N HIS A 161 3.23 0.14 -10.92
CA HIS A 161 3.42 -1.10 -11.67
C HIS A 161 3.40 -2.32 -10.74
N HIS A 162 4.11 -2.26 -9.61
CA HIS A 162 4.04 -3.32 -8.59
C HIS A 162 2.63 -3.50 -8.03
N LEU A 163 1.89 -2.43 -7.77
CA LEU A 163 0.51 -2.52 -7.30
C LEU A 163 -0.40 -3.20 -8.33
N GLN A 164 -0.24 -2.86 -9.60
CA GLN A 164 -0.98 -3.48 -10.71
C GLN A 164 -0.70 -4.98 -10.83
N ASP A 165 0.56 -5.37 -10.80
CA ASP A 165 0.99 -6.77 -10.87
C ASP A 165 0.43 -7.62 -9.73
N LYS A 166 0.22 -7.02 -8.56
CA LYS A 166 -0.29 -7.67 -7.36
C LYS A 166 -1.82 -7.59 -7.20
N ASN A 167 -2.53 -7.12 -8.26
CA ASN A 167 -3.99 -7.02 -8.29
C ASN A 167 -4.55 -6.12 -7.16
N TRP A 168 -3.80 -5.06 -6.82
CA TRP A 168 -4.24 -4.04 -5.86
C TRP A 168 -5.55 -3.40 -6.29
N GLN A 169 -6.49 -3.26 -5.35
CA GLN A 169 -7.87 -2.90 -5.68
C GLN A 169 -8.65 -2.36 -4.46
N LYS A 170 -9.86 -1.87 -4.69
CA LYS A 170 -10.80 -1.41 -3.65
C LYS A 170 -10.23 -0.26 -2.83
N ARG A 171 -9.75 0.78 -3.50
CA ARG A 171 -9.11 1.92 -2.84
C ARG A 171 -9.65 3.26 -3.33
N THR A 172 -9.68 4.22 -2.42
CA THR A 172 -9.92 5.63 -2.74
C THR A 172 -8.58 6.32 -2.94
N VAL A 173 -8.41 7.00 -4.09
CA VAL A 173 -7.14 7.57 -4.50
C VAL A 173 -7.27 9.03 -4.87
N GLY A 174 -6.44 9.89 -4.23
CA GLY A 174 -6.23 11.28 -4.60
C GLY A 174 -4.91 11.46 -5.35
N ILE A 175 -4.80 12.50 -6.16
CA ILE A 175 -3.61 12.77 -6.99
C ILE A 175 -3.12 14.20 -6.80
N ILE A 176 -1.82 14.33 -6.55
CA ILE A 176 -1.06 15.58 -6.58
C ILE A 176 0.03 15.41 -7.62
N GLU A 177 0.02 16.22 -8.67
CA GLU A 177 1.09 16.23 -9.66
C GLU A 177 1.94 17.49 -9.56
N ASN A 178 3.20 17.38 -9.95
CA ASN A 178 4.11 18.51 -10.06
C ASN A 178 4.80 18.53 -11.44
N GLY A 179 4.78 19.68 -12.10
CA GLY A 179 5.46 19.86 -13.37
C GLY A 179 5.59 21.33 -13.72
N SER A 180 6.79 21.76 -14.10
CA SER A 180 7.10 23.20 -14.30
C SER A 180 6.36 23.80 -15.47
N TRP A 181 6.36 23.14 -16.61
CA TRP A 181 5.76 23.67 -17.85
C TRP A 181 4.66 22.81 -18.48
N GLY A 182 4.76 21.52 -18.41
CA GLY A 182 3.80 20.60 -18.97
C GLY A 182 3.58 19.41 -17.99
N PRO A 183 2.77 19.56 -16.92
CA PRO A 183 2.52 18.48 -16.00
C PRO A 183 1.83 17.31 -16.71
N THR A 184 2.38 16.12 -16.56
CA THR A 184 1.92 14.88 -17.21
C THR A 184 1.71 13.74 -16.22
N ALA A 185 2.19 13.90 -14.99
CA ALA A 185 2.18 12.83 -13.99
C ALA A 185 0.75 12.36 -13.67
N ALA A 186 -0.21 13.28 -13.51
CA ALA A 186 -1.58 12.92 -13.20
C ALA A 186 -2.24 12.10 -14.32
N ARG A 187 -1.98 12.44 -15.58
CA ARG A 187 -2.49 11.67 -16.72
C ARG A 187 -1.98 10.23 -16.67
N VAL A 188 -0.67 10.04 -16.49
CA VAL A 188 -0.07 8.69 -16.44
C VAL A 188 -0.57 7.90 -15.23
N MET A 189 -0.64 8.53 -14.05
CA MET A 189 -1.20 7.87 -12.85
C MET A 189 -2.66 7.45 -13.08
N LYS A 190 -3.51 8.30 -13.67
CA LYS A 190 -4.91 7.96 -13.99
C LYS A 190 -5.00 6.80 -14.99
N GLU A 191 -4.16 6.77 -16.02
CA GLU A 191 -4.10 5.68 -16.98
C GLU A 191 -3.74 4.34 -16.33
N MET A 192 -2.73 4.31 -15.46
CA MET A 192 -2.33 3.11 -14.73
C MET A 192 -3.40 2.65 -13.74
N LEU A 193 -3.99 3.57 -12.99
CA LEU A 193 -5.07 3.28 -12.03
C LEU A 193 -6.35 2.79 -12.73
N GLY A 194 -6.64 3.27 -13.94
CA GLY A 194 -7.78 2.82 -14.74
C GLY A 194 -7.72 1.35 -15.15
N GLY A 195 -6.55 0.72 -15.12
CA GLY A 195 -6.37 -0.72 -15.31
C GLY A 195 -6.61 -1.57 -14.04
N MET A 196 -6.79 -0.94 -12.89
CA MET A 196 -6.99 -1.61 -11.60
C MET A 196 -8.48 -1.67 -11.23
N LYS A 197 -8.86 -2.67 -10.42
CA LYS A 197 -10.27 -2.90 -10.08
C LYS A 197 -10.73 -2.03 -8.91
N GLU A 198 -11.96 -1.53 -8.98
CA GLU A 198 -12.63 -0.85 -7.86
C GLU A 198 -11.76 0.28 -7.25
N ILE A 199 -11.13 1.08 -8.12
CA ILE A 199 -10.42 2.29 -7.71
C ILE A 199 -11.37 3.48 -7.85
N THR A 200 -11.58 4.20 -6.77
CA THR A 200 -12.32 5.47 -6.73
C THR A 200 -11.34 6.63 -6.75
N LEU A 201 -11.32 7.39 -7.84
CA LEU A 201 -10.53 8.63 -7.89
C LEU A 201 -11.34 9.78 -7.30
N VAL A 202 -10.72 10.56 -6.39
CA VAL A 202 -11.34 11.75 -5.82
C VAL A 202 -10.79 13.01 -6.46
N GLU A 203 -11.66 13.98 -6.64
CA GLU A 203 -11.30 15.31 -7.15
C GLU A 203 -11.24 16.32 -5.98
N PRO A 204 -10.50 17.42 -6.12
CA PRO A 204 -9.76 17.80 -7.32
C PRO A 204 -8.42 17.07 -7.45
N VAL A 205 -7.92 16.91 -8.68
CA VAL A 205 -6.49 16.68 -8.90
C VAL A 205 -5.75 17.98 -8.64
N VAL A 206 -4.73 17.94 -7.79
CA VAL A 206 -3.92 19.12 -7.48
C VAL A 206 -2.73 19.18 -8.42
N THR A 207 -2.59 20.26 -9.16
CA THR A 207 -1.45 20.51 -10.05
C THR A 207 -0.57 21.60 -9.49
N ILE A 208 0.67 21.26 -9.13
CA ILE A 208 1.69 22.18 -8.62
C ILE A 208 2.70 22.47 -9.72
N LYS A 209 3.16 23.73 -9.81
CA LYS A 209 4.18 24.13 -10.77
C LYS A 209 5.48 24.45 -10.04
N SER A 210 6.40 23.48 -10.02
CA SER A 210 7.71 23.47 -9.36
C SER A 210 7.60 23.48 -7.83
N ARG A 211 7.22 24.59 -7.22
CA ARG A 211 7.06 24.80 -5.79
C ARG A 211 5.63 25.19 -5.48
N MET A 212 5.09 24.61 -4.42
CA MET A 212 3.76 24.97 -3.90
C MET A 212 3.71 26.46 -3.55
N LYS A 213 2.60 27.10 -3.88
CA LYS A 213 2.31 28.52 -3.66
C LYS A 213 1.06 28.67 -2.81
N PRO A 214 0.83 29.85 -2.19
CA PRO A 214 -0.41 30.11 -1.46
C PRO A 214 -1.67 29.86 -2.28
N ALA A 215 -1.63 30.09 -3.59
CA ALA A 215 -2.76 29.83 -4.48
C ALA A 215 -3.11 28.33 -4.65
N ASP A 216 -2.20 27.42 -4.34
CA ASP A 216 -2.44 25.97 -4.42
C ASP A 216 -3.15 25.42 -3.17
N ILE A 217 -3.11 26.16 -2.05
CA ILE A 217 -3.65 25.75 -0.75
C ILE A 217 -5.15 25.38 -0.79
N PRO A 218 -6.04 26.16 -1.43
CA PRO A 218 -7.46 25.80 -1.49
C PRO A 218 -7.71 24.45 -2.17
N ALA A 219 -7.00 24.15 -3.26
CA ALA A 219 -7.13 22.86 -3.96
C ALA A 219 -6.58 21.69 -3.11
N MET A 220 -5.49 21.91 -2.37
CA MET A 220 -4.92 20.95 -1.42
C MET A 220 -5.93 20.64 -0.29
N GLN A 221 -6.54 21.66 0.28
CA GLN A 221 -7.57 21.51 1.32
C GLN A 221 -8.80 20.76 0.81
N ALA A 222 -9.30 21.13 -0.38
CA ALA A 222 -10.42 20.44 -1.01
C ALA A 222 -10.13 18.95 -1.25
N LEU A 223 -8.93 18.61 -1.71
CA LEU A 223 -8.52 17.21 -1.85
C LEU A 223 -8.43 16.50 -0.50
N ALA A 224 -7.91 17.15 0.55
CA ALA A 224 -7.83 16.57 1.88
C ALA A 224 -9.22 16.29 2.49
N GLU A 225 -10.20 17.14 2.24
CA GLU A 225 -11.59 16.92 2.64
C GLU A 225 -12.22 15.79 1.84
N ALA A 226 -12.02 15.79 0.52
CA ALA A 226 -12.56 14.76 -0.37
C ALA A 226 -12.03 13.35 -0.03
N ILE A 227 -10.74 13.20 0.25
CA ILE A 227 -10.17 11.89 0.58
C ILE A 227 -10.63 11.40 1.96
N LYS A 228 -10.86 12.31 2.91
CA LYS A 228 -11.38 11.94 4.25
C LYS A 228 -12.84 11.49 4.20
N SER A 229 -13.65 12.14 3.38
CA SER A 229 -15.11 11.92 3.31
C SER A 229 -15.50 10.62 2.59
N ASN A 230 -14.65 10.09 1.73
CA ASN A 230 -14.86 8.86 0.99
C ASN A 230 -14.31 7.64 1.73
#